data_b0cdb23d32fdebbbf35b92e47836e271
#
_entry.id   b0cdb23d32fdebbbf35b92e47836e271
#
_cell.length_a   1.000
_cell.length_b   1.000
_cell.length_c   1.000
_cell.angle_alpha   90.00
_cell.angle_beta   90.00
_cell.angle_gamma   90.00
#
_symmetry.space_group_name_H-M   'P 1'
#
loop_
_entity.id
_entity.type
_entity.pdbx_description
1 polymer ?
#
loop_
_entity_poly.entity_id
_entity_poly.type
_entity_poly.pdbx_seq_one_letter_code
_entity_poly.pdbx_strand_id
1 'polypeptide(L)'
;MNETAHADTPKLKVLVFAASLRAASLNRTLAGLAARVAEQFGATVDLASMRDFDVPLFDSELETTSPIPHGAQELRRRLLASDAFILASPEYNGSMPGSIKNLIDWTSRFRPQPFDGRHALLMSASPSLAGGNRGLWALRVPLEHLGTRVFPDMFSLSMAHKAFAGDEIADPALRARFEKNLEAFLSLAEAAKHYPCMKKAWVEFLGEPPGVGEDRVDAIAESQ
;
A
#
# COMPACT_ATOMS: atom_id res chain seq x y z
N MET A 1 31.33 -28.06 -16.01
CA MET A 1 30.17 -27.23 -16.26
C MET A 1 29.27 -27.36 -15.01
N ASN A 2 29.36 -26.39 -14.13
CA ASN A 2 28.50 -26.37 -12.95
C ASN A 2 27.28 -25.50 -13.31
N GLU A 3 26.15 -26.14 -13.57
CA GLU A 3 24.85 -25.48 -13.53
C GLU A 3 24.59 -25.09 -12.06
N THR A 4 24.86 -23.84 -11.74
CA THR A 4 24.36 -23.24 -10.51
C THR A 4 22.85 -23.17 -10.65
N ALA A 5 22.15 -24.06 -9.93
CA ALA A 5 20.72 -23.99 -9.73
C ALA A 5 20.41 -22.56 -9.22
N HIS A 6 19.76 -21.75 -10.04
CA HIS A 6 19.12 -20.54 -9.61
C HIS A 6 18.05 -20.95 -8.58
N ALA A 7 18.35 -20.81 -7.29
CA ALA A 7 17.34 -20.90 -6.26
C ALA A 7 16.21 -19.95 -6.67
N ASP A 8 14.99 -20.48 -6.76
CA ASP A 8 13.78 -19.74 -7.14
C ASP A 8 13.60 -18.63 -6.09
N THR A 9 14.05 -17.41 -6.41
CA THR A 9 13.96 -16.26 -5.49
C THR A 9 12.47 -16.00 -5.24
N PRO A 10 12.01 -15.99 -3.98
CA PRO A 10 10.60 -15.81 -3.70
C PRO A 10 10.09 -14.50 -4.33
N LYS A 11 9.11 -14.61 -5.23
CA LYS A 11 8.52 -13.46 -5.92
C LYS A 11 8.02 -12.41 -4.94
N LEU A 12 8.14 -11.13 -5.31
CA LEU A 12 7.56 -10.03 -4.55
C LEU A 12 6.04 -10.20 -4.46
N LYS A 13 5.49 -10.17 -3.25
CA LYS A 13 4.06 -10.25 -3.01
C LYS A 13 3.47 -8.86 -2.83
N VAL A 14 2.49 -8.49 -3.64
CA VAL A 14 1.92 -7.14 -3.66
C VAL A 14 0.41 -7.21 -3.49
N LEU A 15 -0.11 -6.57 -2.44
CA LEU A 15 -1.54 -6.32 -2.29
C LEU A 15 -1.92 -5.10 -3.14
N VAL A 16 -2.92 -5.24 -4.02
CA VAL A 16 -3.43 -4.15 -4.87
C VAL A 16 -4.92 -3.96 -4.61
N PHE A 17 -5.35 -2.73 -4.32
CA PHE A 17 -6.78 -2.44 -4.18
C PHE A 17 -7.13 -0.97 -4.45
N ALA A 18 -8.41 -0.70 -4.66
CA ALA A 18 -8.91 0.65 -4.84
C ALA A 18 -9.82 1.06 -3.68
N ALA A 19 -9.61 2.24 -3.10
CA ALA A 19 -10.44 2.83 -2.05
C ALA A 19 -11.78 3.36 -2.60
N SER A 20 -12.49 2.54 -3.36
CA SER A 20 -13.77 2.91 -3.98
C SER A 20 -14.76 1.76 -3.95
N LEU A 21 -15.96 2.04 -3.45
CA LEU A 21 -17.06 1.09 -3.40
C LEU A 21 -17.89 1.06 -4.71
N ARG A 22 -17.67 2.01 -5.64
CA ARG A 22 -18.41 2.09 -6.90
C ARG A 22 -17.98 0.96 -7.84
N ALA A 23 -18.95 0.29 -8.47
CA ALA A 23 -18.68 -0.75 -9.48
C ALA A 23 -17.90 -0.19 -10.68
N ALA A 24 -18.38 0.93 -11.26
CA ALA A 24 -17.72 1.64 -12.38
C ALA A 24 -16.75 2.71 -11.88
N SER A 25 -15.74 2.32 -11.09
CA SER A 25 -14.76 3.24 -10.52
C SER A 25 -13.50 3.29 -11.39
N LEU A 26 -13.11 4.49 -11.83
CA LEU A 26 -11.84 4.73 -12.53
C LEU A 26 -10.63 4.28 -11.70
N ASN A 27 -10.71 4.36 -10.36
CA ASN A 27 -9.66 3.87 -9.49
C ASN A 27 -9.61 2.33 -9.43
N ARG A 28 -10.73 1.63 -9.60
CA ARG A 28 -10.72 0.17 -9.76
C ARG A 28 -10.09 -0.24 -11.09
N THR A 29 -10.41 0.47 -12.17
CA THR A 29 -9.73 0.29 -13.47
C THR A 29 -8.22 0.50 -13.34
N LEU A 30 -7.78 1.58 -12.66
CA LEU A 30 -6.37 1.86 -12.43
C LEU A 30 -5.69 0.78 -11.58
N ALA A 31 -6.33 0.31 -10.50
CA ALA A 31 -5.83 -0.77 -9.66
C ALA A 31 -5.70 -2.09 -10.44
N GLY A 32 -6.70 -2.44 -11.26
CA GLY A 32 -6.64 -3.61 -12.14
C GLY A 32 -5.52 -3.53 -13.17
N LEU A 33 -5.30 -2.36 -13.75
CA LEU A 33 -4.17 -2.13 -14.65
C LEU A 33 -2.83 -2.26 -13.91
N ALA A 34 -2.71 -1.71 -12.71
CA ALA A 34 -1.51 -1.84 -11.89
C ALA A 34 -1.22 -3.30 -11.51
N ALA A 35 -2.25 -4.07 -11.20
CA ALA A 35 -2.13 -5.50 -10.92
C ALA A 35 -1.53 -6.26 -12.11
N ARG A 36 -2.10 -6.07 -13.31
CA ARG A 36 -1.58 -6.71 -14.54
C ARG A 36 -0.14 -6.34 -14.84
N VAL A 37 0.20 -5.05 -14.70
CA VAL A 37 1.58 -4.58 -14.93
C VAL A 37 2.54 -5.14 -13.88
N ALA A 38 2.14 -5.18 -12.60
CA ALA A 38 2.96 -5.78 -11.55
C ALA A 38 3.22 -7.28 -11.80
N GLU A 39 2.23 -8.03 -12.28
CA GLU A 39 2.40 -9.44 -12.69
C GLU A 39 3.36 -9.58 -13.87
N GLN A 40 3.33 -8.67 -14.86
CA GLN A 40 4.27 -8.64 -15.98
C GLN A 40 5.72 -8.40 -15.51
N PHE A 41 5.92 -7.62 -14.44
CA PHE A 41 7.21 -7.44 -13.77
C PHE A 41 7.57 -8.59 -12.79
N GLY A 42 6.78 -9.66 -12.76
CA GLY A 42 7.10 -10.88 -12.02
C GLY A 42 6.58 -10.91 -10.58
N ALA A 43 5.81 -9.92 -10.13
CA ALA A 43 5.21 -9.95 -8.80
C ALA A 43 4.06 -10.98 -8.70
N THR A 44 3.84 -11.49 -7.51
CA THR A 44 2.60 -12.21 -7.16
C THR A 44 1.61 -11.20 -6.59
N VAL A 45 0.46 -11.03 -7.23
CA VAL A 45 -0.52 -10.00 -6.89
C VAL A 45 -1.73 -10.59 -6.17
N ASP A 46 -2.10 -9.97 -5.05
CA ASP A 46 -3.40 -10.12 -4.38
C ASP A 46 -4.26 -8.90 -4.73
N LEU A 47 -5.15 -9.04 -5.73
CA LEU A 47 -6.06 -7.98 -6.13
C LEU A 47 -7.34 -8.04 -5.29
N ALA A 48 -7.48 -7.09 -4.36
CA ALA A 48 -8.60 -7.02 -3.43
C ALA A 48 -9.67 -5.99 -3.83
N SER A 49 -10.85 -6.17 -3.29
CA SER A 49 -11.95 -5.21 -3.37
C SER A 49 -12.08 -4.42 -2.05
N MET A 50 -12.38 -3.13 -2.11
CA MET A 50 -12.73 -2.35 -0.91
C MET A 50 -13.92 -2.95 -0.15
N ARG A 51 -14.77 -3.73 -0.80
CA ARG A 51 -15.90 -4.44 -0.16
C ARG A 51 -15.46 -5.59 0.73
N ASP A 52 -14.26 -6.12 0.52
CA ASP A 52 -13.68 -7.17 1.39
C ASP A 52 -13.31 -6.60 2.77
N PHE A 53 -13.21 -5.28 2.86
CA PHE A 53 -12.75 -4.52 4.01
C PHE A 53 -13.85 -3.68 4.65
N ASP A 54 -15.09 -4.18 4.63
CA ASP A 54 -16.22 -3.47 5.20
C ASP A 54 -16.11 -3.39 6.73
N VAL A 55 -16.23 -2.16 7.26
CA VAL A 55 -16.12 -1.86 8.69
C VAL A 55 -17.15 -0.79 9.09
N PRO A 56 -17.72 -0.85 10.30
CA PRO A 56 -18.56 0.23 10.83
C PRO A 56 -17.73 1.51 10.99
N LEU A 57 -18.37 2.65 11.24
CA LEU A 57 -17.66 3.85 11.64
C LEU A 57 -16.86 3.58 12.91
N PHE A 58 -15.62 4.05 12.94
CA PHE A 58 -14.77 3.91 14.12
C PHE A 58 -15.37 4.65 15.29
N ASP A 59 -15.47 3.94 16.40
CA ASP A 59 -15.94 4.42 17.67
C ASP A 59 -15.13 3.73 18.77
N SER A 60 -14.53 4.51 19.66
CA SER A 60 -13.72 4.00 20.76
C SER A 60 -14.51 3.17 21.76
N GLU A 61 -15.81 3.46 21.96
CA GLU A 61 -16.67 2.64 22.81
C GLU A 61 -16.97 1.29 22.17
N LEU A 62 -17.17 1.28 20.84
CA LEU A 62 -17.34 0.04 20.09
C LEU A 62 -16.07 -0.81 20.10
N GLU A 63 -14.89 -0.17 20.01
CA GLU A 63 -13.59 -0.85 20.12
C GLU A 63 -13.42 -1.61 21.44
N THR A 64 -13.90 -1.02 22.55
CA THR A 64 -13.76 -1.63 23.88
C THR A 64 -14.80 -2.73 24.16
N THR A 65 -15.96 -2.66 23.51
CA THR A 65 -17.09 -3.58 23.76
C THR A 65 -17.23 -4.69 22.73
N SER A 66 -16.52 -4.61 21.62
CA SER A 66 -16.63 -5.55 20.51
C SER A 66 -15.26 -5.90 19.95
N PRO A 67 -15.08 -7.10 19.36
CA PRO A 67 -13.84 -7.43 18.65
C PRO A 67 -13.64 -6.50 17.45
N ILE A 68 -12.37 -6.31 17.07
CA ILE A 68 -12.03 -5.53 15.85
C ILE A 68 -12.79 -6.12 14.64
N PRO A 69 -13.45 -5.27 13.82
CA PRO A 69 -14.28 -5.72 12.72
C PRO A 69 -13.57 -6.62 11.70
N HIS A 70 -14.29 -7.59 11.14
CA HIS A 70 -13.76 -8.57 10.19
C HIS A 70 -13.04 -7.90 9.00
N GLY A 71 -13.57 -6.80 8.45
CA GLY A 71 -12.92 -6.10 7.34
C GLY A 71 -11.54 -5.56 7.68
N ALA A 72 -11.32 -5.08 8.91
CA ALA A 72 -10.01 -4.65 9.38
C ALA A 72 -9.08 -5.84 9.64
N GLN A 73 -9.60 -6.96 10.15
CA GLN A 73 -8.84 -8.20 10.30
C GLN A 73 -8.38 -8.74 8.94
N GLU A 74 -9.24 -8.68 7.93
CA GLU A 74 -8.92 -9.12 6.57
C GLU A 74 -7.86 -8.23 5.91
N LEU A 75 -7.94 -6.89 6.07
CA LEU A 75 -6.88 -6.00 5.59
C LEU A 75 -5.54 -6.30 6.29
N ARG A 76 -5.55 -6.46 7.62
CA ARG A 76 -4.35 -6.87 8.37
C ARG A 76 -3.75 -8.15 7.82
N ARG A 77 -4.56 -9.18 7.63
CA ARG A 77 -4.12 -10.49 7.11
C ARG A 77 -3.42 -10.34 5.76
N ARG A 78 -4.01 -9.57 4.82
CA ARG A 78 -3.45 -9.35 3.48
C ARG A 78 -2.19 -8.48 3.52
N LEU A 79 -2.14 -7.43 4.34
CA LEU A 79 -0.95 -6.62 4.54
C LEU A 79 0.22 -7.47 5.07
N LEU A 80 -0.01 -8.31 6.07
CA LEU A 80 1.02 -9.17 6.65
C LEU A 80 1.50 -10.27 5.68
N ALA A 81 0.64 -10.70 4.75
CA ALA A 81 0.98 -11.68 3.72
C ALA A 81 1.72 -11.08 2.52
N SER A 82 1.82 -9.74 2.45
CA SER A 82 2.41 -9.00 1.33
C SER A 82 3.69 -8.29 1.73
N ASP A 83 4.62 -8.12 0.80
CA ASP A 83 5.85 -7.35 0.97
C ASP A 83 5.58 -5.84 0.80
N ALA A 84 4.64 -5.49 -0.08
CA ALA A 84 4.26 -4.13 -0.43
C ALA A 84 2.77 -4.04 -0.78
N PHE A 85 2.23 -2.82 -0.89
CA PHE A 85 0.87 -2.62 -1.39
C PHE A 85 0.76 -1.43 -2.35
N ILE A 86 -0.23 -1.51 -3.24
CA ILE A 86 -0.60 -0.46 -4.19
C ILE A 86 -2.04 -0.05 -3.90
N LEU A 87 -2.26 1.23 -3.63
CA LEU A 87 -3.56 1.78 -3.29
C LEU A 87 -3.99 2.86 -4.28
N ALA A 88 -5.03 2.57 -5.08
CA ALA A 88 -5.66 3.53 -5.96
C ALA A 88 -6.83 4.22 -5.23
N SER A 89 -6.69 5.51 -4.89
CA SER A 89 -7.67 6.25 -4.09
C SER A 89 -8.29 7.41 -4.85
N PRO A 90 -9.63 7.53 -4.89
CA PRO A 90 -10.25 8.76 -5.36
C PRO A 90 -9.99 9.94 -4.41
N GLU A 91 -10.12 11.15 -4.93
CA GLU A 91 -10.14 12.37 -4.13
C GLU A 91 -11.59 12.78 -3.89
N TYR A 92 -11.98 12.95 -2.64
CA TYR A 92 -13.27 13.49 -2.24
C TYR A 92 -13.07 14.78 -1.43
N ASN A 93 -13.60 15.89 -1.93
CA ASN A 93 -13.51 17.19 -1.27
C ASN A 93 -12.07 17.61 -0.91
N GLY A 94 -11.11 17.34 -1.81
CA GLY A 94 -9.70 17.69 -1.61
C GLY A 94 -8.93 16.76 -0.65
N SER A 95 -9.51 15.62 -0.27
CA SER A 95 -8.91 14.68 0.68
C SER A 95 -9.15 13.23 0.24
N MET A 96 -8.67 12.28 1.06
CA MET A 96 -8.98 10.86 0.90
C MET A 96 -10.46 10.59 1.19
N PRO A 97 -11.06 9.51 0.64
CA PRO A 97 -12.41 9.07 1.03
C PRO A 97 -12.50 8.72 2.51
N GLY A 98 -13.64 9.05 3.15
CA GLY A 98 -13.89 8.68 4.54
C GLY A 98 -13.84 7.17 4.79
N SER A 99 -14.23 6.37 3.80
CA SER A 99 -14.19 4.90 3.91
C SER A 99 -12.77 4.34 4.08
N ILE A 100 -11.78 4.85 3.35
CA ILE A 100 -10.39 4.40 3.53
C ILE A 100 -9.79 4.95 4.83
N LYS A 101 -10.12 6.20 5.21
CA LYS A 101 -9.67 6.74 6.49
C LYS A 101 -10.21 5.91 7.65
N ASN A 102 -11.49 5.58 7.62
CA ASN A 102 -12.14 4.74 8.62
C ASN A 102 -11.53 3.33 8.72
N LEU A 103 -11.22 2.73 7.57
CA LEU A 103 -10.56 1.43 7.52
C LEU A 103 -9.14 1.49 8.11
N ILE A 104 -8.39 2.56 7.83
CA ILE A 104 -7.06 2.80 8.42
C ILE A 104 -7.19 2.92 9.94
N ASP A 105 -8.18 3.68 10.45
CA ASP A 105 -8.39 3.88 11.88
C ASP A 105 -8.64 2.56 12.60
N TRP A 106 -9.53 1.71 12.09
CA TRP A 106 -9.75 0.37 12.63
C TRP A 106 -8.51 -0.53 12.55
N THR A 107 -7.83 -0.53 11.39
CA THR A 107 -6.67 -1.40 11.17
C THR A 107 -5.46 -0.96 12.01
N SER A 108 -5.37 0.32 12.35
CA SER A 108 -4.32 0.86 13.21
C SER A 108 -4.40 0.36 14.67
N ARG A 109 -5.51 -0.28 15.06
CA ARG A 109 -5.70 -0.81 16.43
C ARG A 109 -4.96 -2.12 16.68
N PHE A 110 -4.50 -2.81 15.65
CA PHE A 110 -3.72 -4.03 15.81
C PHE A 110 -2.30 -3.77 16.31
N ARG A 111 -1.80 -4.72 17.12
CA ARG A 111 -0.40 -4.81 17.53
C ARG A 111 0.13 -6.22 17.16
N PRO A 112 1.34 -6.35 16.57
CA PRO A 112 2.13 -5.23 16.01
C PRO A 112 1.39 -4.50 14.89
N GLN A 113 1.80 -3.24 14.62
CA GLN A 113 1.17 -2.38 13.63
C GLN A 113 1.31 -2.98 12.21
N PRO A 114 0.20 -3.29 11.48
CA PRO A 114 0.29 -3.99 10.19
C PRO A 114 0.81 -3.12 9.04
N PHE A 115 0.75 -1.78 9.18
CA PHE A 115 1.29 -0.84 8.20
C PHE A 115 2.79 -0.60 8.36
N ASP A 116 3.35 -0.90 9.53
CA ASP A 116 4.74 -0.59 9.84
C ASP A 116 5.71 -1.34 8.92
N GLY A 117 6.71 -0.62 8.43
CA GLY A 117 7.75 -1.13 7.54
C GLY A 117 7.28 -1.50 6.13
N ARG A 118 5.96 -1.41 5.79
CA ARG A 118 5.43 -1.72 4.47
C ARG A 118 5.78 -0.63 3.46
N HIS A 119 6.09 -1.03 2.22
CA HIS A 119 6.21 -0.11 1.10
C HIS A 119 4.86 0.08 0.43
N ALA A 120 4.51 1.33 0.07
CA ALA A 120 3.24 1.64 -0.57
C ALA A 120 3.42 2.55 -1.80
N LEU A 121 2.77 2.20 -2.91
CA LEU A 121 2.55 3.11 -4.03
C LEU A 121 1.12 3.64 -3.98
N LEU A 122 0.97 4.96 -3.94
CA LEU A 122 -0.32 5.63 -3.98
C LEU A 122 -0.63 6.13 -5.39
N MET A 123 -1.83 5.85 -5.86
CA MET A 123 -2.29 6.25 -7.18
C MET A 123 -3.70 6.83 -7.14
N SER A 124 -4.05 7.64 -8.12
CA SER A 124 -5.41 8.14 -8.28
C SER A 124 -5.79 8.26 -9.75
N ALA A 125 -7.06 8.02 -10.05
CA ALA A 125 -7.69 8.30 -11.33
C ALA A 125 -8.92 9.17 -11.09
N SER A 126 -8.90 10.39 -11.63
CA SER A 126 -9.98 11.37 -11.43
C SER A 126 -10.41 12.01 -12.75
N PRO A 127 -11.71 12.32 -12.91
CA PRO A 127 -12.15 13.13 -14.06
C PRO A 127 -11.65 14.59 -14.01
N SER A 128 -11.10 15.05 -12.89
CA SER A 128 -10.55 16.41 -12.74
C SER A 128 -9.18 16.56 -13.37
N LEU A 129 -8.76 17.80 -13.65
CA LEU A 129 -7.41 18.12 -14.10
C LEU A 129 -6.34 17.82 -13.05
N ALA A 130 -6.67 17.90 -11.75
CA ALA A 130 -5.75 17.59 -10.66
C ALA A 130 -5.47 16.09 -10.50
N GLY A 131 -6.21 15.21 -11.21
CA GLY A 131 -5.97 13.77 -11.19
C GLY A 131 -6.16 13.09 -9.82
N GLY A 132 -6.70 13.80 -8.82
CA GLY A 132 -6.86 13.29 -7.46
C GLY A 132 -5.64 13.44 -6.57
N ASN A 133 -4.67 14.26 -6.94
CA ASN A 133 -3.38 14.38 -6.26
C ASN A 133 -3.49 14.84 -4.80
N ARG A 134 -4.43 15.74 -4.47
CA ARG A 134 -4.62 16.22 -3.09
C ARG A 134 -5.07 15.11 -2.16
N GLY A 135 -5.94 14.21 -2.65
CA GLY A 135 -6.36 13.01 -1.93
C GLY A 135 -5.19 12.09 -1.59
N LEU A 136 -4.22 11.94 -2.52
CA LEU A 136 -3.00 11.15 -2.29
C LEU A 136 -2.09 11.78 -1.22
N TRP A 137 -1.90 13.11 -1.26
CA TRP A 137 -1.13 13.80 -0.22
C TRP A 137 -1.78 13.67 1.16
N ALA A 138 -3.11 13.80 1.23
CA ALA A 138 -3.84 13.58 2.48
C ALA A 138 -3.68 12.14 3.00
N LEU A 139 -3.65 11.15 2.11
CA LEU A 139 -3.52 9.74 2.45
C LEU A 139 -2.09 9.37 2.94
N ARG A 140 -1.06 10.08 2.48
CA ARG A 140 0.31 9.90 2.99
C ARG A 140 0.39 10.08 4.50
N VAL A 141 -0.26 11.13 5.02
CA VAL A 141 -0.13 11.52 6.43
C VAL A 141 -0.43 10.36 7.39
N PRO A 142 -1.61 9.72 7.36
CA PRO A 142 -1.89 8.61 8.27
C PRO A 142 -1.05 7.36 7.98
N LEU A 143 -0.74 7.06 6.71
CA LEU A 143 0.06 5.89 6.37
C LEU A 143 1.51 6.03 6.84
N GLU A 144 2.14 7.18 6.62
CA GLU A 144 3.52 7.45 7.07
C GLU A 144 3.58 7.55 8.61
N HIS A 145 2.56 8.12 9.25
CA HIS A 145 2.45 8.11 10.72
C HIS A 145 2.42 6.68 11.29
N LEU A 146 1.80 5.75 10.58
CA LEU A 146 1.72 4.33 10.97
C LEU A 146 2.92 3.48 10.51
N GLY A 147 4.01 4.12 10.05
CA GLY A 147 5.25 3.46 9.68
C GLY A 147 5.34 2.98 8.24
N THR A 148 4.34 3.26 7.39
CA THR A 148 4.41 2.93 5.95
C THR A 148 5.45 3.79 5.24
N ARG A 149 6.25 3.18 4.38
CA ARG A 149 7.21 3.85 3.50
C ARG A 149 6.54 4.16 2.17
N VAL A 150 5.89 5.33 2.07
CA VAL A 150 5.19 5.70 0.85
C VAL A 150 6.19 6.10 -0.23
N PHE A 151 6.07 5.47 -1.41
CA PHE A 151 6.91 5.78 -2.56
C PHE A 151 6.71 7.25 -2.98
N PRO A 152 7.80 8.01 -3.18
CA PRO A 152 7.69 9.46 -3.36
C PRO A 152 7.00 9.86 -4.66
N ASP A 153 7.13 9.08 -5.74
CA ASP A 153 6.52 9.37 -7.04
C ASP A 153 5.12 8.73 -7.13
N MET A 154 4.12 9.44 -6.58
CA MET A 154 2.72 9.03 -6.65
C MET A 154 2.15 9.26 -8.07
N PHE A 155 1.32 8.33 -8.56
CA PHE A 155 0.75 8.43 -9.89
C PHE A 155 -0.66 9.02 -9.87
N SER A 156 -0.86 10.17 -10.55
CA SER A 156 -2.16 10.82 -10.72
C SER A 156 -2.59 10.83 -12.18
N LEU A 157 -3.69 10.15 -12.51
CA LEU A 157 -4.30 10.13 -13.83
C LEU A 157 -5.39 11.20 -13.91
N SER A 158 -5.05 12.35 -14.50
CA SER A 158 -6.02 13.42 -14.77
C SER A 158 -6.93 13.08 -15.95
N MET A 159 -8.12 13.69 -15.98
CA MET A 159 -9.13 13.46 -17.04
C MET A 159 -9.36 11.97 -17.33
N ALA A 160 -9.33 11.15 -16.30
CA ALA A 160 -9.28 9.69 -16.41
C ALA A 160 -10.43 9.07 -17.22
N HIS A 161 -11.61 9.74 -17.25
CA HIS A 161 -12.76 9.35 -18.09
C HIS A 161 -12.48 9.44 -19.60
N LYS A 162 -11.42 10.19 -20.01
CA LYS A 162 -10.95 10.31 -21.39
C LYS A 162 -9.60 9.62 -21.60
N ALA A 163 -8.83 9.46 -20.53
CA ALA A 163 -7.50 8.86 -20.58
C ALA A 163 -7.54 7.33 -20.72
N PHE A 164 -8.61 6.67 -20.26
CA PHE A 164 -8.80 5.25 -20.45
C PHE A 164 -9.46 4.94 -21.80
N ALA A 165 -8.95 3.88 -22.48
CA ALA A 165 -9.60 3.17 -23.56
C ALA A 165 -9.85 1.73 -23.08
N GLY A 166 -11.08 1.44 -22.65
CA GLY A 166 -11.35 0.22 -21.90
C GLY A 166 -10.59 0.20 -20.57
N ASP A 167 -9.77 -0.83 -20.35
CA ASP A 167 -8.97 -1.01 -19.14
C ASP A 167 -7.52 -0.55 -19.28
N GLU A 168 -7.18 0.16 -20.37
CA GLU A 168 -5.81 0.61 -20.68
C GLU A 168 -5.73 2.15 -20.75
N ILE A 169 -4.55 2.70 -20.47
CA ILE A 169 -4.27 4.12 -20.71
C ILE A 169 -4.03 4.30 -22.21
N ALA A 170 -4.83 5.15 -22.86
CA ALA A 170 -4.84 5.31 -24.32
C ALA A 170 -3.57 6.01 -24.86
N ASP A 171 -3.05 6.98 -24.13
CA ASP A 171 -1.84 7.73 -24.52
C ASP A 171 -0.60 6.89 -24.24
N PRO A 172 0.23 6.55 -25.27
CA PRO A 172 1.40 5.70 -25.07
C PRO A 172 2.48 6.30 -24.16
N ALA A 173 2.66 7.62 -24.16
CA ALA A 173 3.66 8.28 -23.33
C ALA A 173 3.22 8.25 -21.85
N LEU A 174 1.95 8.48 -21.60
CA LEU A 174 1.37 8.38 -20.26
C LEU A 174 1.36 6.94 -19.75
N ARG A 175 1.10 5.97 -20.64
CA ARG A 175 1.20 4.53 -20.33
C ARG A 175 2.63 4.15 -19.95
N ALA A 176 3.63 4.55 -20.74
CA ALA A 176 5.04 4.30 -20.44
C ALA A 176 5.48 4.93 -19.12
N ARG A 177 5.01 6.14 -18.80
CA ARG A 177 5.25 6.78 -17.50
C ARG A 177 4.65 5.98 -16.36
N PHE A 178 3.44 5.47 -16.51
CA PHE A 178 2.76 4.62 -15.53
C PHE A 178 3.55 3.33 -15.27
N GLU A 179 3.97 2.63 -16.32
CA GLU A 179 4.74 1.39 -16.22
C GLU A 179 6.10 1.62 -15.56
N LYS A 180 6.81 2.67 -15.95
CA LYS A 180 8.10 3.05 -15.34
C LYS A 180 7.96 3.38 -13.84
N ASN A 181 6.87 4.03 -13.45
CA ASN A 181 6.59 4.33 -12.04
C ASN A 181 6.38 3.05 -11.23
N LEU A 182 5.61 2.10 -11.77
CA LEU A 182 5.40 0.79 -11.16
C LEU A 182 6.70 -0.03 -11.07
N GLU A 183 7.47 -0.08 -12.15
CA GLU A 183 8.76 -0.77 -12.19
C GLU A 183 9.71 -0.25 -11.10
N ALA A 184 9.82 1.08 -10.98
CA ALA A 184 10.68 1.72 -9.98
C ALA A 184 10.20 1.38 -8.54
N PHE A 185 8.89 1.41 -8.29
CA PHE A 185 8.33 1.02 -7.00
C PHE A 185 8.59 -0.45 -6.66
N LEU A 186 8.33 -1.37 -7.61
CA LEU A 186 8.51 -2.80 -7.40
C LEU A 186 9.98 -3.15 -7.17
N SER A 187 10.89 -2.52 -7.92
CA SER A 187 12.34 -2.68 -7.74
C SER A 187 12.81 -2.22 -6.36
N LEU A 188 12.28 -1.08 -5.87
CA LEU A 188 12.56 -0.61 -4.51
C LEU A 188 12.02 -1.58 -3.46
N ALA A 189 10.78 -2.04 -3.60
CA ALA A 189 10.16 -2.98 -2.67
C ALA A 189 10.92 -4.32 -2.62
N GLU A 190 11.37 -4.82 -3.76
CA GLU A 190 12.21 -6.03 -3.83
C GLU A 190 13.58 -5.81 -3.14
N ALA A 191 14.25 -4.70 -3.41
CA ALA A 191 15.52 -4.36 -2.76
C ALA A 191 15.35 -4.27 -1.23
N ALA A 192 14.22 -3.75 -0.76
CA ALA A 192 13.93 -3.60 0.66
C ALA A 192 13.80 -4.94 1.40
N LYS A 193 13.49 -6.03 0.75
CA LYS A 193 13.46 -7.39 1.34
C LYS A 193 14.84 -7.80 1.85
N HIS A 194 15.91 -7.31 1.22
CA HIS A 194 17.28 -7.60 1.60
C HIS A 194 17.84 -6.64 2.66
N TYR A 195 17.16 -5.52 2.91
CA TYR A 195 17.61 -4.50 3.85
C TYR A 195 17.80 -5.00 5.30
N PRO A 196 16.93 -5.85 5.87
CA PRO A 196 17.15 -6.38 7.22
C PRO A 196 18.46 -7.17 7.36
N CYS A 197 18.81 -7.96 6.35
CA CYS A 197 20.09 -8.71 6.33
C CYS A 197 21.28 -7.77 6.25
N MET A 198 21.22 -6.73 5.44
CA MET A 198 22.27 -5.71 5.32
C MET A 198 22.42 -4.93 6.62
N LYS A 199 21.30 -4.53 7.25
CA LYS A 199 21.32 -3.83 8.54
C LYS A 199 21.94 -4.70 9.63
N LYS A 200 21.59 -5.97 9.70
CA LYS A 200 22.16 -6.91 10.68
C LYS A 200 23.66 -7.06 10.49
N ALA A 201 24.12 -7.30 9.26
CA ALA A 201 25.54 -7.42 8.96
C ALA A 201 26.33 -6.14 9.31
N TRP A 202 25.73 -4.97 9.09
CA TRP A 202 26.34 -3.69 9.43
C TRP A 202 26.44 -3.48 10.94
N VAL A 203 25.38 -3.81 11.69
CA VAL A 203 25.36 -3.74 13.16
C VAL A 203 26.40 -4.70 13.76
N GLU A 204 26.48 -5.93 13.25
CA GLU A 204 27.50 -6.91 13.67
C GLU A 204 28.92 -6.41 13.37
N PHE A 205 29.15 -5.77 12.21
CA PHE A 205 30.44 -5.17 11.84
C PHE A 205 30.83 -4.03 12.78
N LEU A 206 29.90 -3.19 13.22
CA LEU A 206 30.13 -2.10 14.16
C LEU A 206 30.26 -2.57 15.61
N GLY A 207 30.03 -3.85 15.90
CA GLY A 207 30.07 -4.40 17.26
C GLY A 207 28.96 -3.90 18.17
N GLU A 208 27.92 -3.31 17.61
CA GLU A 208 26.72 -2.93 18.37
C GLU A 208 25.83 -4.14 18.61
N PRO A 209 25.30 -4.37 19.84
CA PRO A 209 24.32 -5.39 20.04
C PRO A 209 23.08 -5.07 19.19
N PRO A 210 22.42 -6.06 18.57
CA PRO A 210 21.19 -5.82 17.84
C PRO A 210 20.18 -5.22 18.81
N GLY A 211 19.91 -3.92 18.69
CA GLY A 211 18.99 -3.21 19.53
C GLY A 211 17.62 -3.86 19.42
N VAL A 212 17.06 -4.26 20.53
CA VAL A 212 15.61 -4.45 20.65
C VAL A 212 15.04 -3.07 20.34
N GLY A 213 14.44 -2.90 19.16
CA GLY A 213 13.81 -1.64 18.81
C GLY A 213 12.71 -1.39 19.84
N GLU A 214 12.97 -0.50 20.78
CA GLU A 214 11.90 0.02 21.65
C GLU A 214 10.93 0.75 20.73
N ASP A 215 9.76 0.17 20.57
CA ASP A 215 8.64 0.86 19.95
C ASP A 215 8.29 2.02 20.89
N ARG A 216 8.50 3.26 20.46
CA ARG A 216 8.25 4.47 21.26
C ARG A 216 6.81 4.57 21.77
N VAL A 217 5.90 3.78 21.21
CA VAL A 217 4.49 3.74 21.62
C VAL A 217 4.30 2.83 22.83
N ASP A 218 5.08 1.73 22.93
CA ASP A 218 4.97 0.80 24.04
C ASP A 218 5.62 1.33 25.34
N ALA A 219 6.65 2.17 25.23
CA ALA A 219 7.30 2.80 26.38
C ALA A 219 6.38 3.75 27.18
N ILE A 220 5.28 4.24 26.59
CA ILE A 220 4.30 5.11 27.25
C ILE A 220 3.25 4.29 28.01
N ALA A 221 2.98 3.05 27.60
CA ALA A 221 1.96 2.19 28.21
C ALA A 221 2.44 1.55 29.54
N GLU A 222 3.75 1.39 29.75
CA GLU A 222 4.30 0.82 30.98
C GLU A 222 4.53 1.84 32.12
N SER A 223 4.32 3.13 31.85
CA SER A 223 4.52 4.23 32.83
C SER A 223 3.24 4.78 33.46
N GLN A 224 2.08 4.14 33.29
CA GLN A 224 0.79 4.46 33.94
C GLN A 224 0.27 3.22 34.69
#